data_332a8a7fb86535f6991ff8f3cd89e253
#
_entry.id   332a8a7fb86535f6991ff8f3cd89e253
#
_cell.length_a   1.000
_cell.length_b   1.000
_cell.length_c   1.000
_cell.angle_alpha   90.00
_cell.angle_beta   90.00
_cell.angle_gamma   90.00
#
_symmetry.space_group_name_H-M   'P 1'
#
loop_
_entity.id
_entity.type
_entity.pdbx_description
1 polymer ?
#
loop_
_entity_poly.entity_id
_entity_poly.type
_entity_poly.pdbx_seq_one_letter_code
_entity_poly.pdbx_strand_id
1 'polypeptide(L)'
;MKITRKDIANYKLLKVLLEKDQKKLERYVANQPSAYSGKVYGSNPEFPYQPRGFTVTGCSDFEIAQLKDWEQKCREMEIKIQDDIRRLNELELAIDTMIANAKDVEDKVILEYTKDGLSQYEIADILCMERSTVSKRLSKYVSQ
;
A
#
# COMPACT_ATOMS: atom_id res chain seq x y z
N MET A 1 -7.93 -16.91 -12.13
CA MET A 1 -7.92 -15.46 -12.36
C MET A 1 -7.35 -15.15 -13.72
N LYS A 2 -8.03 -14.32 -14.46
CA LYS A 2 -7.59 -13.95 -15.80
C LYS A 2 -6.80 -12.65 -15.76
N ILE A 3 -5.54 -12.70 -16.16
CA ILE A 3 -4.66 -11.56 -16.08
C ILE A 3 -4.66 -10.78 -17.38
N THR A 4 -4.80 -9.46 -17.28
CA THR A 4 -4.70 -8.58 -18.44
C THR A 4 -3.31 -7.94 -18.49
N ARG A 5 -2.98 -7.37 -19.64
CA ARG A 5 -1.72 -6.60 -19.78
C ARG A 5 -1.67 -5.47 -18.77
N LYS A 6 -2.82 -4.87 -18.52
CA LYS A 6 -2.93 -3.76 -17.59
C LYS A 6 -2.60 -4.19 -16.16
N ASP A 7 -3.04 -5.38 -15.79
CA ASP A 7 -2.77 -5.93 -14.46
C ASP A 7 -1.28 -6.11 -14.21
N ILE A 8 -0.58 -6.67 -15.18
CA ILE A 8 0.87 -6.86 -15.05
C ILE A 8 1.59 -5.52 -15.03
N ALA A 9 1.25 -4.63 -15.95
CA ALA A 9 1.88 -3.33 -16.04
C ALA A 9 1.67 -2.50 -14.78
N ASN A 10 0.52 -2.65 -14.15
CA ASN A 10 0.18 -1.89 -12.95
C ASN A 10 0.65 -2.57 -11.66
N TYR A 11 1.14 -3.79 -11.71
CA TYR A 11 1.57 -4.50 -10.51
C TYR A 11 2.55 -3.69 -9.67
N LYS A 12 3.59 -3.17 -10.30
CA LYS A 12 4.60 -2.37 -9.62
C LYS A 12 4.03 -1.07 -9.07
N LEU A 13 3.14 -0.44 -9.84
CA LEU A 13 2.49 0.80 -9.39
C LEU A 13 1.60 0.57 -8.19
N LEU A 14 0.87 -0.54 -8.18
CA LEU A 14 0.03 -0.93 -7.04
C LEU A 14 0.88 -1.18 -5.80
N LYS A 15 2.04 -1.77 -5.98
CA LYS A 15 2.96 -2.03 -4.88
C LYS A 15 3.48 -0.73 -4.27
N VAL A 16 3.84 0.25 -5.11
CA VAL A 16 4.27 1.57 -4.66
C VAL A 16 3.13 2.30 -3.95
N LEU A 17 1.91 2.20 -4.48
CA LEU A 17 0.75 2.83 -3.89
C LEU A 17 0.45 2.25 -2.51
N LEU A 18 0.58 0.94 -2.37
CA LEU A 18 0.42 0.27 -1.08
C LEU A 18 1.45 0.75 -0.05
N GLU A 19 2.70 0.88 -0.45
CA GLU A 19 3.75 1.41 0.43
C GLU A 19 3.42 2.82 0.91
N LYS A 20 2.91 3.66 0.02
CA LYS A 20 2.49 5.02 0.37
C LYS A 20 1.32 5.02 1.35
N ASP A 21 0.35 4.13 1.14
CA ASP A 21 -0.79 4.03 2.04
C ASP A 21 -0.36 3.55 3.43
N GLN A 22 0.57 2.62 3.49
CA GLN A 22 1.14 2.17 4.77
C GLN A 22 1.84 3.31 5.50
N LYS A 23 2.60 4.13 4.80
CA LYS A 23 3.25 5.31 5.40
C LYS A 23 2.24 6.36 5.85
N LYS A 24 1.15 6.54 5.11
CA LYS A 24 0.07 7.43 5.53
C LYS A 24 -0.57 6.95 6.82
N LEU A 25 -0.80 5.65 6.94
CA LEU A 25 -1.35 5.06 8.15
C LEU A 25 -0.40 5.29 9.33
N GLU A 26 0.88 5.02 9.15
CA GLU A 26 1.87 5.24 10.21
C GLU A 26 1.86 6.68 10.70
N ARG A 27 1.82 7.65 9.77
CA ARG A 27 1.76 9.06 10.13
C ARG A 27 0.46 9.42 10.83
N TYR A 28 -0.64 8.85 10.37
CA TYR A 28 -1.94 9.10 10.95
C TYR A 28 -2.02 8.57 12.39
N VAL A 29 -1.48 7.38 12.61
CA VAL A 29 -1.40 6.78 13.94
C VAL A 29 -0.50 7.61 14.84
N ALA A 30 0.63 8.10 14.34
CA ALA A 30 1.56 8.92 15.11
C ALA A 30 0.96 10.28 15.49
N ASN A 31 -0.02 10.76 14.73
CA ASN A 31 -0.68 12.04 14.97
C ASN A 31 -2.00 11.87 15.72
N GLN A 32 -2.01 11.00 16.70
CA GLN A 32 -3.18 10.80 17.55
C GLN A 32 -3.65 12.15 18.12
N PRO A 33 -4.98 12.39 18.13
CA PRO A 33 -5.51 13.62 18.72
C PRO A 33 -5.06 13.78 20.15
N SER A 34 -4.70 15.00 20.49
CA SER A 34 -4.08 15.29 21.77
C SER A 34 -5.08 15.51 22.89
N ALA A 35 -6.15 14.78 22.87
CA ALA A 35 -7.19 14.87 23.88
C ALA A 35 -6.65 14.74 25.29
N TYR A 36 -5.56 14.04 25.42
CA TYR A 36 -4.96 13.89 26.71
C TYR A 36 -3.78 14.73 26.92
N SER A 37 -3.16 15.07 25.86
CA SER A 37 -1.84 15.58 26.00
C SER A 37 -1.83 16.82 26.72
N GLY A 38 -2.72 17.30 26.69
CA GLY A 38 -2.61 18.44 27.37
C GLY A 38 -2.49 18.28 28.71
N LYS A 39 -2.66 18.03 29.00
CA LYS A 39 -2.80 18.00 30.09
C LYS A 39 -2.15 17.95 30.92
N VAL A 40 -2.09 17.92 31.17
CA VAL A 40 -1.56 17.89 31.78
C VAL A 40 -0.74 18.19 32.34
N TYR A 41 -0.29 18.35 32.58
CA TYR A 41 0.54 18.70 33.13
C TYR A 41 0.82 19.68 33.23
N GLY A 42 0.60 20.02 33.14
CA GLY A 42 0.98 20.81 33.23
C GLY A 42 0.85 21.43 34.06
N SER A 43 0.62 21.55 34.55
CA SER A 43 0.70 22.07 35.18
C SER A 43 1.05 22.24 36.06
N ASN A 44 1.15 22.36 36.58
CA ASN A 44 1.61 22.61 37.36
C ASN A 44 2.27 22.50 38.04
N PRO A 45 2.65 22.70 38.20
CA PRO A 45 3.53 22.53 38.77
C PRO A 45 3.74 23.01 39.96
N GLU A 46 3.72 23.50 40.51
CA GLU A 46 4.00 23.93 41.41
C GLU A 46 3.27 23.71 42.34
N PHE A 47 2.96 23.75 42.66
CA PHE A 47 2.46 23.59 43.29
C PHE A 47 1.90 22.91 43.86
N PRO A 48 1.74 22.87 44.34
CA PRO A 48 1.32 21.86 44.70
C PRO A 48 0.41 21.17 44.14
N TYR A 49 0.30 21.43 43.63
CA TYR A 49 -0.29 20.92 42.86
C TYR A 49 -0.72 20.03 42.40
N GLN A 50 -0.86 19.89 42.62
CA GLN A 50 -1.27 19.21 42.18
C GLN A 50 -1.61 18.73 41.30
N PRO A 51 -1.79 18.83 40.92
CA PRO A 51 -2.26 18.50 39.94
C PRO A 51 -2.64 17.83 39.44
N ARG A 52 -2.57 17.59 39.59
CA ARG A 52 -2.92 16.93 39.25
C ARG A 52 -3.50 16.32 38.51
N GLY A 53 -3.67 16.13 38.19
CA GLY A 53 -4.07 15.43 37.42
C GLY A 53 -5.19 15.32 36.83
N PHE A 54 -5.49 15.55 36.93
CA PHE A 54 -6.40 15.44 36.47
C PHE A 54 -6.78 15.46 35.49
N THR A 55 -6.70 15.60 35.44
CA THR A 55 -7.06 15.69 34.56
C THR A 55 -7.46 14.92 33.68
N VAL A 56 -6.88 14.34 33.81
CA VAL A 56 -7.26 13.42 33.13
C VAL A 56 -8.59 13.22 32.84
N THR A 57 -9.08 13.18 33.73
CA THR A 57 -10.43 13.05 33.67
C THR A 57 -11.05 14.08 32.90
N GLY A 58 -10.29 14.92 32.47
CA GLY A 58 -10.83 16.06 31.85
C GLY A 58 -11.23 15.93 30.43
N CYS A 59 -11.23 14.77 29.87
CA CYS A 59 -11.66 14.63 28.48
C CYS A 59 -13.12 15.03 28.33
N SER A 60 -13.36 16.04 27.50
CA SER A 60 -14.72 16.45 27.17
C SER A 60 -15.36 15.44 26.22
N ASP A 61 -16.68 15.51 26.13
CA ASP A 61 -17.40 14.65 25.16
C ASP A 61 -16.91 14.88 23.75
N PHE A 62 -16.55 16.10 23.42
CA PHE A 62 -15.99 16.43 22.11
C PHE A 62 -14.63 15.74 21.89
N GLU A 63 -13.76 15.76 22.88
CA GLU A 63 -12.45 15.12 22.80
C GLU A 63 -12.58 13.60 22.69
N ILE A 64 -13.50 13.01 23.43
CA ILE A 64 -13.79 11.58 23.34
C ILE A 64 -14.30 11.22 21.95
N ALA A 65 -15.18 12.05 21.41
CA ALA A 65 -15.71 11.84 20.06
C ALA A 65 -14.61 11.94 19.01
N GLN A 66 -13.69 12.88 19.15
CA GLN A 66 -12.55 13.00 18.26
C GLN A 66 -11.65 11.77 18.31
N LEU A 67 -11.39 11.26 19.49
CA LEU A 67 -10.56 10.08 19.68
C LEU A 67 -11.20 8.85 19.05
N LYS A 68 -12.50 8.69 19.25
CA LYS A 68 -13.24 7.57 18.64
C LYS A 68 -13.25 7.67 17.13
N ASP A 69 -13.42 8.87 16.58
CA ASP A 69 -13.39 9.09 15.15
C ASP A 69 -12.01 8.76 14.59
N TRP A 70 -10.95 9.18 15.27
CA TRP A 70 -9.58 8.85 14.87
C TRP A 70 -9.33 7.34 14.89
N GLU A 71 -9.77 6.64 15.93
CA GLU A 71 -9.64 5.19 16.03
C GLU A 71 -10.39 4.49 14.90
N GLN A 72 -11.60 4.97 14.59
CA GLN A 72 -12.41 4.42 13.50
C GLN A 72 -11.70 4.57 12.17
N LYS A 73 -11.14 5.74 11.90
CA LYS A 73 -10.40 5.98 10.66
C LYS A 73 -9.15 5.13 10.57
N CYS A 74 -8.44 4.93 11.68
CA CYS A 74 -7.30 4.03 11.71
C CYS A 74 -7.70 2.61 11.33
N ARG A 75 -8.80 2.11 11.89
CA ARG A 75 -9.30 0.77 11.56
C ARG A 75 -9.70 0.66 10.09
N GLU A 76 -10.36 1.68 9.56
CA GLU A 76 -10.75 1.69 8.14
C GLU A 76 -9.54 1.66 7.22
N MET A 77 -8.50 2.43 7.55
CA MET A 77 -7.26 2.45 6.78
C MET A 77 -6.54 1.10 6.85
N GLU A 78 -6.50 0.48 8.03
CA GLU A 78 -5.90 -0.85 8.20
C GLU A 78 -6.62 -1.91 7.39
N ILE A 79 -7.96 -1.90 7.42
CA ILE A 79 -8.76 -2.87 6.66
C ILE A 79 -8.50 -2.71 5.16
N LYS A 80 -8.47 -1.47 4.69
CA LYS A 80 -8.19 -1.19 3.28
C LYS A 80 -6.81 -1.69 2.87
N ILE A 81 -5.81 -1.43 3.70
CA ILE A 81 -4.43 -1.88 3.44
C ILE A 81 -4.36 -3.41 3.42
N GLN A 82 -5.02 -4.08 4.35
CA GLN A 82 -5.05 -5.55 4.37
C GLN A 82 -5.71 -6.12 3.12
N ASP A 83 -6.81 -5.52 2.67
CA ASP A 83 -7.47 -5.93 1.44
C ASP A 83 -6.56 -5.72 0.22
N ASP A 84 -5.86 -4.60 0.18
CA ASP A 84 -4.94 -4.30 -0.92
C ASP A 84 -3.76 -5.27 -0.93
N ILE A 85 -3.22 -5.62 0.23
CA ILE A 85 -2.15 -6.62 0.36
C ILE A 85 -2.62 -7.96 -0.17
N ARG A 86 -3.83 -8.37 0.21
CA ARG A 86 -4.39 -9.64 -0.25
C ARG A 86 -4.54 -9.68 -1.77
N ARG A 87 -5.10 -8.62 -2.35
CA ARG A 87 -5.27 -8.51 -3.80
C ARG A 87 -3.94 -8.52 -4.53
N LEU A 88 -2.97 -7.79 -3.99
CA LEU A 88 -1.64 -7.75 -4.57
C LEU A 88 -0.97 -9.12 -4.53
N ASN A 89 -1.08 -9.84 -3.43
CA ASN A 89 -0.54 -11.19 -3.30
C ASN A 89 -1.20 -12.18 -4.26
N GLU A 90 -2.52 -12.08 -4.44
CA GLU A 90 -3.24 -12.90 -5.42
C GLU A 90 -2.77 -12.63 -6.83
N LEU A 91 -2.60 -11.36 -7.17
CA LEU A 91 -2.10 -10.96 -8.48
C LEU A 91 -0.67 -11.43 -8.71
N GLU A 92 0.19 -11.28 -7.70
CA GLU A 92 1.58 -11.75 -7.77
C GLU A 92 1.64 -13.25 -7.99
N LEU A 93 0.86 -14.01 -7.26
CA LEU A 93 0.82 -15.46 -7.41
C LEU A 93 0.36 -15.84 -8.81
N ALA A 94 -0.66 -15.17 -9.33
CA ALA A 94 -1.17 -15.44 -10.66
C ALA A 94 -0.12 -15.11 -11.74
N ILE A 95 0.59 -14.02 -11.60
CA ILE A 95 1.66 -13.63 -12.52
C ILE A 95 2.81 -14.64 -12.45
N ASP A 96 3.24 -15.02 -11.26
CA ASP A 96 4.34 -15.98 -11.08
C ASP A 96 3.98 -17.35 -11.63
N THR A 97 2.73 -17.78 -11.46
CA THR A 97 2.24 -19.03 -12.04
C THR A 97 2.30 -18.97 -13.57
N MET A 98 1.89 -17.86 -14.14
CA MET A 98 1.92 -17.66 -15.58
C MET A 98 3.37 -17.69 -16.10
N ILE A 99 4.29 -17.05 -15.41
CA ILE A 99 5.71 -17.06 -15.77
C ILE A 99 6.27 -18.48 -15.70
N ALA A 100 5.94 -19.21 -14.64
CA ALA A 100 6.41 -20.58 -14.46
C ALA A 100 5.89 -21.51 -15.55
N ASN A 101 4.69 -21.25 -16.08
CA ASN A 101 4.07 -22.04 -17.12
C ASN A 101 4.50 -21.65 -18.53
N ALA A 102 5.24 -20.56 -18.69
CA ALA A 102 5.75 -20.14 -19.98
C ALA A 102 6.81 -21.14 -20.46
N LYS A 103 6.74 -21.51 -21.74
CA LYS A 103 7.64 -22.54 -22.28
C LYS A 103 8.96 -21.97 -22.75
N ASP A 104 8.92 -20.79 -23.35
CA ASP A 104 10.12 -20.15 -23.88
C ASP A 104 10.82 -19.31 -22.84
N VAL A 105 12.13 -19.40 -22.80
CA VAL A 105 12.95 -18.57 -21.90
C VAL A 105 12.76 -17.09 -22.19
N GLU A 106 12.67 -16.74 -23.48
CA GLU A 106 12.45 -15.35 -23.89
C GLU A 106 11.12 -14.82 -23.38
N ASP A 107 10.07 -15.65 -23.42
CA ASP A 107 8.76 -15.27 -22.92
C ASP A 107 8.79 -15.06 -21.41
N LYS A 108 9.51 -15.91 -20.68
CA LYS A 108 9.70 -15.74 -19.24
C LYS A 108 10.37 -14.42 -18.91
N VAL A 109 11.42 -14.08 -19.65
CA VAL A 109 12.16 -12.83 -19.44
C VAL A 109 11.27 -11.62 -19.74
N ILE A 110 10.49 -11.68 -20.82
CA ILE A 110 9.57 -10.60 -21.16
C ILE A 110 8.53 -10.39 -20.06
N LEU A 111 7.98 -11.48 -19.56
CA LEU A 111 6.99 -11.39 -18.47
C LEU A 111 7.61 -10.85 -17.19
N GLU A 112 8.81 -11.28 -16.85
CA GLU A 112 9.53 -10.76 -15.67
C GLU A 112 9.78 -9.26 -15.78
N TYR A 113 10.26 -8.79 -16.92
CA TYR A 113 10.49 -7.35 -17.12
C TYR A 113 9.19 -6.56 -17.09
N THR A 114 8.11 -7.12 -17.64
CA THR A 114 6.80 -6.46 -17.58
C THR A 114 6.31 -6.36 -16.15
N LYS A 115 6.53 -7.41 -15.36
CA LYS A 115 6.23 -7.40 -13.92
C LYS A 115 7.03 -6.32 -13.20
N ASP A 116 8.28 -6.12 -13.59
CA ASP A 116 9.16 -5.10 -13.01
C ASP A 116 8.78 -3.67 -13.43
N GLY A 117 7.82 -3.54 -14.31
CA GLY A 117 7.31 -2.22 -14.70
C GLY A 117 7.97 -1.62 -15.93
N LEU A 118 8.77 -2.38 -16.67
CA LEU A 118 9.39 -1.88 -17.88
C LEU A 118 8.36 -1.79 -19.02
N SER A 119 8.52 -0.79 -19.87
CA SER A 119 7.68 -0.65 -21.06
C SER A 119 8.12 -1.64 -22.13
N GLN A 120 7.24 -1.87 -23.11
CA GLN A 120 7.57 -2.75 -24.23
C GLN A 120 8.78 -2.24 -25.01
N TYR A 121 8.95 -0.92 -25.11
CA TYR A 121 10.11 -0.34 -25.78
C TYR A 121 11.40 -0.66 -25.02
N GLU A 122 11.40 -0.53 -23.72
CA GLU A 122 12.56 -0.83 -22.89
C GLU A 122 12.94 -2.31 -22.96
N ILE A 123 11.93 -3.19 -22.94
CA ILE A 123 12.15 -4.63 -23.04
C ILE A 123 12.74 -4.98 -24.42
N ALA A 124 12.20 -4.37 -25.46
CA ALA A 124 12.68 -4.59 -26.82
C ALA A 124 14.15 -4.17 -26.98
N ASP A 125 14.52 -3.04 -26.38
CA ASP A 125 15.91 -2.57 -26.40
C ASP A 125 16.84 -3.53 -25.66
N ILE A 126 16.45 -4.01 -24.50
CA ILE A 126 17.26 -4.92 -23.69
C ILE A 126 17.48 -6.25 -24.41
N LEU A 127 16.42 -6.79 -25.01
CA LEU A 127 16.46 -8.09 -25.65
C LEU A 127 16.83 -8.03 -27.12
N CYS A 128 17.11 -6.84 -27.65
CA CYS A 128 17.49 -6.65 -29.06
C CYS A 128 16.47 -7.21 -30.02
N MET A 129 15.20 -6.96 -29.75
CA MET A 129 14.10 -7.39 -30.63
C MET A 129 13.15 -6.22 -30.88
N GLU A 130 12.22 -6.40 -31.81
CA GLU A 130 11.25 -5.37 -32.12
C GLU A 130 10.15 -5.32 -31.07
N ARG A 131 9.64 -4.13 -30.79
CA ARG A 131 8.52 -3.95 -29.87
C ARG A 131 7.30 -4.77 -30.27
N SER A 132 7.02 -4.89 -31.57
CA SER A 132 5.91 -5.69 -32.06
C SER A 132 6.06 -7.14 -31.65
N THR A 133 7.28 -7.68 -31.67
CA THR A 133 7.58 -9.05 -31.24
C THR A 133 7.29 -9.21 -29.76
N VAL A 134 7.71 -8.26 -28.93
CA VAL A 134 7.42 -8.26 -27.48
C VAL A 134 5.90 -8.26 -27.27
N SER A 135 5.19 -7.42 -27.99
CA SER A 135 3.72 -7.32 -27.88
C SER A 135 3.04 -8.64 -28.26
N LYS A 136 3.48 -9.27 -29.34
CA LYS A 136 2.92 -10.55 -29.78
C LYS A 136 3.16 -11.66 -28.77
N ARG A 137 4.35 -11.73 -28.20
CA ARG A 137 4.68 -12.75 -27.20
C ARG A 137 3.86 -12.54 -25.92
N LEU A 138 3.68 -11.30 -25.49
CA LEU A 138 2.82 -11.00 -24.34
C LEU A 138 1.37 -11.41 -24.61
N SER A 139 0.88 -11.24 -25.82
CA SER A 139 -0.50 -11.58 -26.18
C SER A 139 -0.82 -13.06 -26.05
N LYS A 140 0.18 -13.93 -26.03
CA LYS A 140 -0.03 -15.37 -25.84
C LYS A 140 -0.49 -15.69 -24.42
N TYR A 141 -0.10 -14.88 -23.45
CA TYR A 141 -0.29 -15.16 -22.03
C TYR A 141 -1.33 -14.26 -21.37
N VAL A 142 -1.50 -13.05 -21.85
CA VAL A 142 -2.38 -12.06 -21.22
C VAL A 142 -3.49 -11.65 -22.16
N SER A 143 -4.67 -11.46 -21.60
CA SER A 143 -5.79 -10.89 -22.35
C SER A 143 -5.67 -9.38 -22.39
N GLN A 144 -6.27 -8.78 -23.38
CA GLN A 144 -6.22 -7.33 -23.51
C GLN A 144 -7.36 -6.63 -22.80
#